data_bf758812937f7721aae836037720ed95
#
_entry.id   bf758812937f7721aae836037720ed95
#
_cell.length_a   1.000
_cell.length_b   1.000
_cell.length_c   1.000
_cell.angle_alpha   90.00
_cell.angle_beta   90.00
_cell.angle_gamma   90.00
#
_symmetry.space_group_name_H-M   'P 1'
#
loop_
_entity.id
_entity.type
_entity.pdbx_description
1 polymer ?
#
loop_
_entity_poly.entity_id
_entity_poly.type
_entity_poly.pdbx_seq_one_letter_code
_entity_poly.pdbx_strand_id
1 'polypeptide(L)'
;MGRGGHFYIDARVNGSTIPFLVDTGASAVALSHEAGRDAGLDLSPDDYTVKVNTANGVIKAAVVTLDSIRYETIRLRNIRAFVMPKGALSGHSLLGNTFLGKLSEYRVERGKLIMLP
;
A
#
# COMPACT_ATOMS: atom_id res chain seq x y z
N MET A 1 -5.35 -11.67 -18.72
CA MET A 1 -5.15 -11.46 -18.27
C MET A 1 -4.25 -11.63 -17.73
N GLY A 2 -4.09 -11.76 -17.79
CA GLY A 2 -3.61 -12.03 -17.52
C GLY A 2 -3.16 -12.02 -16.61
N ARG A 3 -2.63 -11.89 -16.50
CA ARG A 3 -2.58 -11.90 -15.61
C ARG A 3 -3.24 -11.13 -15.11
N GLY A 4 -3.99 -11.03 -15.50
CA GLY A 4 -4.93 -10.12 -15.27
C GLY A 4 -5.13 -9.78 -13.90
N GLY A 5 -5.37 -8.90 -13.38
CA GLY A 5 -5.54 -8.59 -11.99
C GLY A 5 -4.58 -7.57 -11.47
N HIS A 6 -3.83 -6.95 -12.34
CA HIS A 6 -2.99 -5.83 -11.96
C HIS A 6 -3.74 -4.55 -12.20
N PHE A 7 -4.16 -3.91 -11.10
CA PHE A 7 -4.86 -2.63 -11.17
C PHE A 7 -4.02 -1.58 -10.47
N TYR A 8 -3.84 -0.45 -11.14
CA TYR A 8 -3.12 0.68 -10.59
C TYR A 8 -4.12 1.77 -10.27
N ILE A 9 -4.05 2.31 -9.07
CA ILE A 9 -4.90 3.42 -8.67
C ILE A 9 -4.07 4.48 -7.99
N ASP A 10 -4.59 5.69 -7.97
CA ASP A 10 -4.02 6.77 -7.17
C ASP A 10 -4.90 6.95 -5.96
N ALA A 11 -4.33 6.77 -4.78
CA ALA A 11 -5.04 7.01 -3.54
C ALA A 11 -4.32 8.09 -2.74
N ARG A 12 -5.04 8.77 -1.87
CA ARG A 12 -4.45 9.81 -1.04
C ARG A 12 -4.08 9.22 0.30
N VAL A 13 -2.80 9.27 0.61
CA VAL A 13 -2.26 8.80 1.87
C VAL A 13 -1.87 10.03 2.67
N ASN A 14 -2.51 10.25 3.81
CA ASN A 14 -2.26 11.43 4.64
C ASN A 14 -2.37 12.73 3.82
N GLY A 15 -3.26 12.73 2.82
CA GLY A 15 -3.48 13.89 1.98
C GLY A 15 -2.62 14.00 0.74
N SER A 16 -1.64 13.11 0.55
CA SER A 16 -0.76 13.12 -0.62
C SER A 16 -1.14 12.01 -1.58
N THR A 17 -1.15 12.30 -2.87
CA THR A 17 -1.51 11.31 -3.89
C THR A 17 -0.35 10.35 -4.10
N ILE A 18 -0.63 9.07 -3.90
CA ILE A 18 0.34 7.99 -4.05
C ILE A 18 -0.19 6.97 -5.05
N PRO A 19 0.59 6.59 -6.06
CA PRO A 19 0.18 5.53 -6.97
C PRO A 19 0.37 4.16 -6.30
N PHE A 20 -0.63 3.32 -6.44
CA PHE A 20 -0.63 1.97 -5.85
C PHE A 20 -0.92 0.92 -6.89
N LEU A 21 -0.26 -0.22 -6.73
CA LEU A 21 -0.70 -1.46 -7.34
C LEU A 21 -1.61 -2.16 -6.33
N VAL A 22 -2.84 -2.47 -6.73
CA VAL A 22 -3.77 -3.23 -5.88
C VAL A 22 -3.32 -4.68 -5.90
N ASP A 23 -2.95 -5.20 -4.73
CA ASP A 23 -2.36 -6.52 -4.61
C ASP A 23 -3.07 -7.32 -3.53
N THR A 24 -4.00 -8.18 -3.96
CA THR A 24 -4.76 -9.01 -3.03
C THR A 24 -3.90 -10.07 -2.36
N GLY A 25 -2.71 -10.35 -2.90
CA GLY A 25 -1.77 -11.27 -2.30
C GLY A 25 -0.90 -10.65 -1.23
N ALA A 26 -0.90 -9.32 -1.12
CA ALA A 26 -0.13 -8.64 -0.10
C ALA A 26 -0.92 -8.57 1.20
N SER A 27 -0.29 -8.92 2.31
CA SER A 27 -0.98 -8.93 3.60
C SER A 27 -1.21 -7.53 4.14
N ALA A 28 -0.46 -6.54 3.68
CA ALA A 28 -0.54 -5.19 4.21
C ALA A 28 -0.33 -4.16 3.11
N VAL A 29 -0.70 -2.92 3.41
CA VAL A 29 -0.29 -1.78 2.59
C VAL A 29 1.21 -1.63 2.74
N ALA A 30 1.90 -1.51 1.62
CA ALA A 30 3.35 -1.30 1.62
C ALA A 30 3.66 -0.07 0.77
N LEU A 31 4.27 0.92 1.40
CA LEU A 31 4.69 2.14 0.71
C LEU A 31 6.13 2.00 0.26
N SER A 32 6.43 2.46 -0.94
CA SER A 32 7.83 2.62 -1.35
C SER A 32 8.49 3.64 -0.44
N HIS A 33 9.81 3.65 -0.42
CA HIS A 33 10.55 4.62 0.38
C HIS A 33 10.15 6.05 0.01
N GLU A 34 10.06 6.31 -1.28
CA GLU A 34 9.70 7.63 -1.80
C GLU A 34 8.26 8.00 -1.44
N ALA A 35 7.33 7.03 -1.53
CA ALA A 35 5.95 7.28 -1.18
C ALA A 35 5.78 7.59 0.31
N GLY A 36 6.56 6.92 1.16
CA GLY A 36 6.54 7.22 2.59
C GLY A 36 6.94 8.66 2.85
N ARG A 37 7.97 9.13 2.17
CA ARG A 37 8.40 10.51 2.29
C ARG A 37 7.34 11.48 1.76
N ASP A 38 6.74 11.16 0.61
CA ASP A 38 5.69 12.00 0.02
C ASP A 38 4.46 12.07 0.92
N ALA A 39 4.20 11.03 1.69
CA ALA A 39 3.08 11.00 2.64
C ALA A 39 3.41 11.73 3.95
N GLY A 40 4.57 12.34 4.05
CA GLY A 40 4.95 13.11 5.21
C GLY A 40 5.48 12.29 6.37
N LEU A 41 5.84 11.03 6.12
CA LEU A 41 6.39 10.19 7.18
C LEU A 41 7.87 10.50 7.35
N ASP A 42 8.24 10.92 8.55
CA ASP A 42 9.60 11.30 8.88
C ASP A 42 10.28 10.13 9.58
N LEU A 43 10.88 9.26 8.77
CA LEU A 43 11.50 8.03 9.27
C LEU A 43 13.02 8.14 9.18
N SER A 44 13.67 7.67 10.25
CA SER A 44 15.11 7.54 10.25
C SER A 44 15.49 6.08 9.93
N PRO A 45 16.76 5.81 9.57
CA PRO A 45 17.18 4.42 9.31
C PRO A 45 16.89 3.48 10.46
N ASP A 46 16.90 3.97 11.70
CA ASP A 46 16.66 3.14 12.87
C ASP A 46 15.21 2.69 13.01
N ASP A 47 14.30 3.28 12.26
CA ASP A 47 12.90 2.89 12.28
C ASP A 47 12.63 1.63 11.45
N TYR A 48 13.57 1.21 10.62
CA TYR A 48 13.42 0.06 9.73
C TYR A 48 13.89 -1.20 10.44
N THR A 49 13.02 -1.76 11.28
CA THR A 49 13.38 -2.84 12.19
C THR A 49 12.64 -4.14 11.95
N VAL A 50 11.59 -4.13 11.15
CA VAL A 50 10.71 -5.30 10.96
C VAL A 50 11.17 -6.09 9.74
N LYS A 51 11.42 -7.38 9.92
CA LYS A 51 11.81 -8.25 8.82
C LYS A 51 10.58 -8.61 7.99
N VAL A 52 10.70 -8.43 6.68
CA VAL A 52 9.65 -8.76 5.73
C VAL A 52 10.24 -9.68 4.68
N ASN A 53 9.55 -10.79 4.44
CA ASN A 53 9.95 -11.73 3.40
C ASN A 53 9.45 -11.22 2.05
N THR A 54 10.34 -11.14 1.10
CA THR A 54 9.99 -10.78 -0.27
C THR A 54 10.50 -11.84 -1.23
N ALA A 55 10.10 -11.75 -2.48
CA ALA A 55 10.59 -12.66 -3.51
C ALA A 55 12.11 -12.59 -3.67
N ASN A 56 12.70 -11.46 -3.31
CA ASN A 56 14.15 -11.23 -3.45
C ASN A 56 14.89 -11.40 -2.12
N GLY A 57 14.25 -11.96 -1.11
CA GLY A 57 14.87 -12.20 0.18
C GLY A 57 14.23 -11.41 1.30
N VAL A 58 14.91 -11.39 2.45
CA VAL A 58 14.41 -10.71 3.63
C VAL A 58 14.93 -9.29 3.63
N ILE A 59 14.04 -8.34 3.86
CA ILE A 59 14.39 -6.93 4.00
C ILE A 59 13.85 -6.41 5.32
N LYS A 60 14.33 -5.25 5.73
CA LYS A 60 13.82 -4.59 6.94
C LYS A 60 12.97 -3.41 6.54
N ALA A 61 11.76 -3.37 7.09
CA ALA A 61 10.79 -2.31 6.82
C ALA A 61 10.44 -1.58 8.10
N ALA A 62 9.88 -0.40 7.95
CA ALA A 62 9.33 0.35 9.09
C ALA A 62 7.83 0.11 9.14
N VAL A 63 7.29 -0.13 10.34
CA VAL A 63 5.86 -0.25 10.54
C VAL A 63 5.33 1.11 10.96
N VAL A 64 4.29 1.56 10.27
CA VAL A 64 3.66 2.85 10.54
C VAL A 64 2.15 2.68 10.59
N THR A 65 1.48 3.67 11.17
CA THR A 65 0.03 3.77 11.09
C THR A 65 -0.28 5.02 10.30
N LEU A 66 -0.93 4.85 9.17
CA LEU A 66 -1.32 5.96 8.31
C LEU A 66 -2.57 6.60 8.88
N ASP A 67 -2.61 7.93 8.90
CA ASP A 67 -3.78 8.65 9.40
C ASP A 67 -5.00 8.35 8.55
N SER A 68 -4.83 8.32 7.23
CA SER A 68 -5.93 8.01 6.33
C SER A 68 -5.42 7.55 4.98
N ILE A 69 -6.23 6.70 4.36
CA ILE A 69 -6.10 6.40 2.93
C ILE A 69 -7.47 6.68 2.32
N ARG A 70 -7.49 7.46 1.25
CA ARG A 70 -8.72 7.80 0.56
C ARG A 70 -8.62 7.45 -0.91
N TYR A 71 -9.59 6.70 -1.37
CA TYR A 71 -9.76 6.41 -2.79
C TYR A 71 -11.21 6.69 -3.17
N GLU A 72 -11.43 7.69 -4.02
CA GLU A 72 -12.76 8.16 -4.38
C GLU A 72 -13.56 8.52 -3.13
N THR A 73 -14.68 7.86 -2.87
CA THR A 73 -15.49 8.12 -1.70
C THR A 73 -15.08 7.27 -0.49
N ILE A 74 -14.19 6.32 -0.68
CA ILE A 74 -13.73 5.45 0.38
C ILE A 74 -12.63 6.16 1.16
N ARG A 75 -12.84 6.31 2.47
CA ARG A 75 -11.84 6.88 3.35
C ARG A 75 -11.71 6.00 4.58
N LEU A 76 -10.53 5.45 4.78
CA LEU A 76 -10.24 4.61 5.93
C LEU A 76 -9.15 5.28 6.76
N ARG A 77 -9.25 5.17 8.08
CA ARG A 77 -8.32 5.79 9.02
C ARG A 77 -7.53 4.73 9.76
N ASN A 78 -6.39 5.14 10.28
CA ASN A 78 -5.55 4.30 11.14
C ASN A 78 -5.19 2.99 10.45
N ILE A 79 -4.66 3.09 9.24
CA ILE A 79 -4.29 1.93 8.45
C ILE A 79 -2.84 1.57 8.72
N ARG A 80 -2.62 0.34 9.16
CA ARG A 80 -1.28 -0.17 9.36
C ARG A 80 -0.61 -0.41 8.03
N ALA A 81 0.63 0.03 7.91
CA ALA A 81 1.38 -0.10 6.68
C ALA A 81 2.86 -0.33 6.96
N PHE A 82 3.55 -0.87 5.97
CA PHE A 82 5.00 -0.94 5.99
C PHE A 82 5.54 0.13 5.05
N VAL A 83 6.63 0.78 5.47
CA VAL A 83 7.43 1.59 4.56
C VAL A 83 8.67 0.79 4.24
N MET A 84 8.89 0.53 2.96
CA MET A 84 9.97 -0.32 2.50
C MET A 84 11.25 0.49 2.35
N PRO A 85 12.41 -0.16 2.51
CA PRO A 85 13.67 0.54 2.30
C PRO A 85 13.84 0.92 0.83
N LYS A 86 14.71 1.87 0.58
CA LYS A 86 14.95 2.38 -0.76
C LYS A 86 15.34 1.25 -1.71
N GLY A 87 14.68 1.22 -2.86
CA GLY A 87 14.98 0.23 -3.89
C GLY A 87 14.26 -1.10 -3.74
N ALA A 88 13.52 -1.31 -2.64
CA ALA A 88 12.88 -2.61 -2.40
C ALA A 88 11.64 -2.84 -3.25
N LEU A 89 10.93 -1.79 -3.58
CA LEU A 89 9.79 -1.85 -4.49
C LEU A 89 10.16 -1.10 -5.76
N SER A 90 9.79 -1.65 -6.90
CA SER A 90 10.17 -1.09 -8.21
C SER A 90 9.31 0.12 -8.57
N GLY A 91 9.27 1.10 -7.68
CA GLY A 91 8.55 2.34 -7.94
C GLY A 91 7.06 2.28 -7.64
N HIS A 92 6.55 1.16 -7.16
CA HIS A 92 5.12 1.01 -6.88
C HIS A 92 4.90 0.67 -5.42
N SER A 93 3.96 1.39 -4.80
CA SER A 93 3.45 0.99 -3.51
C SER A 93 2.36 -0.06 -3.71
N LEU A 94 2.13 -0.90 -2.69
CA LEU A 94 1.16 -1.98 -2.77
C LEU A 94 -0.02 -1.69 -1.86
N LEU A 95 -1.23 -1.83 -2.39
CA LEU A 95 -2.45 -1.68 -1.60
C LEU A 95 -2.92 -3.09 -1.24
N GLY A 96 -2.56 -3.52 -0.03
CA GLY A 96 -2.81 -4.88 0.42
C GLY A 96 -3.96 -4.98 1.40
N ASN A 97 -4.02 -6.11 2.11
CA ASN A 97 -5.19 -6.48 2.88
C ASN A 97 -5.44 -5.65 4.14
N THR A 98 -4.47 -4.91 4.65
CA THR A 98 -4.77 -3.99 5.75
C THR A 98 -5.71 -2.88 5.32
N PHE A 99 -5.79 -2.60 4.01
CA PHE A 99 -6.80 -1.71 3.45
C PHE A 99 -7.96 -2.51 2.88
N LEU A 100 -7.67 -3.45 1.96
CA LEU A 100 -8.72 -4.18 1.25
C LEU A 100 -9.62 -4.97 2.19
N GLY A 101 -9.05 -5.51 3.26
CA GLY A 101 -9.81 -6.29 4.23
C GLY A 101 -10.81 -5.48 5.04
N LYS A 102 -10.71 -4.16 5.02
CA LYS A 102 -11.65 -3.29 5.72
C LYS A 102 -12.82 -2.88 4.83
N LEU A 103 -12.79 -3.24 3.57
CA LEU A 103 -13.87 -2.97 2.64
C LEU A 103 -14.96 -4.04 2.80
N SER A 104 -16.21 -3.65 2.58
CA SER A 104 -17.29 -4.63 2.58
C SER A 104 -17.16 -5.57 1.39
N GLU A 105 -16.64 -5.07 0.30
CA GLU A 105 -16.44 -5.87 -0.90
C GLU A 105 -15.42 -5.23 -1.81
N TYR A 106 -14.60 -6.05 -2.47
CA TYR A 106 -13.85 -5.63 -3.64
C TYR A 106 -13.88 -6.77 -4.64
N ARG A 107 -14.02 -6.42 -5.92
CA ARG A 107 -14.10 -7.41 -6.99
C ARG A 107 -13.72 -6.79 -8.31
N VAL A 108 -13.43 -7.64 -9.28
CA VAL A 108 -13.20 -7.25 -10.65
C VAL A 108 -14.42 -7.63 -11.46
N GLU A 109 -14.99 -6.67 -12.15
CA GLU A 109 -16.17 -6.87 -12.96
C GLU A 109 -15.97 -6.19 -14.31
N ARG A 110 -16.02 -6.96 -15.38
CA ARG A 110 -15.84 -6.46 -16.74
C ARG A 110 -14.58 -5.63 -16.91
N GLY A 111 -13.48 -6.12 -16.32
CA GLY A 111 -12.20 -5.44 -16.39
C GLY A 111 -12.05 -4.22 -15.51
N LYS A 112 -13.03 -3.96 -14.66
CA LYS A 112 -12.98 -2.83 -13.72
C LYS A 112 -12.89 -3.32 -12.30
N LEU A 113 -12.09 -2.62 -11.50
CA LEU A 113 -12.00 -2.90 -10.09
C LEU A 113 -13.07 -2.10 -9.36
N ILE A 114 -13.89 -2.82 -8.59
CA ILE A 114 -14.97 -2.22 -7.81
C ILE A 114 -14.66 -2.44 -6.35
N MET A 115 -14.65 -1.35 -5.59
CA MET A 115 -14.42 -1.38 -4.15
C MET A 115 -15.58 -0.71 -3.44
N LEU A 116 -16.11 -1.38 -2.42
CA LEU A 116 -17.23 -0.86 -1.63
C LEU A 116 -16.79 -0.67 -0.18
N PRO A 117 -17.10 0.50 0.39
CA PRO A 117 -16.70 0.79 1.77
C PRO A 117 -17.34 -0.11 2.81
#